data_265628ebfa305742f3786935b13e984c
#
_entry.id   265628ebfa305742f3786935b13e984c
#
_cell.length_a   1.000
_cell.length_b   1.000
_cell.length_c   1.000
_cell.angle_alpha   90.00
_cell.angle_beta   90.00
_cell.angle_gamma   90.00
#
_symmetry.space_group_name_H-M   'P 1'
#
loop_
_entity.id
_entity.type
_entity.pdbx_description
1 polymer ?
#
loop_
_entity_poly.entity_id
_entity_poly.type
_entity_poly.pdbx_seq_one_letter_code
_entity_poly.pdbx_strand_id
1 'polypeptide(L)'
;VYCKKREKKDLDALLDFLNKTNQKYELFEYGKYNNQQLKESAKKCSFGIIMSRPETQGFGIQEIMACNLPIIGWDKTVNHYEHLSLSGTTVTSWDNNCGEIVYELHELKKIINSFKNNLNLYNPGSHVLNNLTFEKFNENLKFLFKSKI
;
A
#
# COMPACT_ATOMS: atom_id res chain seq x y z
N VAL A 1 -0.61 -9.97 1.39
CA VAL A 1 -1.41 -9.29 0.35
C VAL A 1 -2.56 -8.55 1.02
N TYR A 2 -2.69 -7.26 0.78
CA TYR A 2 -3.84 -6.45 1.19
C TYR A 2 -4.68 -6.08 -0.04
N CYS A 3 -5.95 -6.49 -0.04
CA CYS A 3 -6.88 -6.28 -1.16
C CYS A 3 -8.13 -5.52 -0.71
N LYS A 4 -8.42 -4.37 -1.37
CA LYS A 4 -9.61 -3.57 -1.07
C LYS A 4 -10.35 -3.19 -2.35
N LYS A 5 -11.53 -3.78 -2.54
CA LYS A 5 -12.43 -3.47 -3.67
C LYS A 5 -11.78 -3.61 -5.06
N ARG A 6 -10.69 -4.38 -5.18
CA ARG A 6 -10.08 -4.71 -6.47
C ARG A 6 -10.94 -5.74 -7.21
N GLU A 7 -10.81 -5.81 -8.52
CA GLU A 7 -11.52 -6.82 -9.31
C GLU A 7 -11.04 -8.22 -8.95
N LYS A 8 -11.98 -9.16 -8.82
CA LYS A 8 -11.67 -10.53 -8.43
C LYS A 8 -10.64 -11.19 -9.36
N LYS A 9 -10.72 -10.93 -10.66
CA LYS A 9 -9.77 -11.47 -11.64
C LYS A 9 -8.32 -11.04 -11.38
N ASP A 10 -8.09 -9.80 -10.90
CA ASP A 10 -6.77 -9.30 -10.56
C ASP A 10 -6.21 -10.03 -9.34
N LEU A 11 -7.06 -10.20 -8.30
CA LEU A 11 -6.69 -10.94 -7.10
C LEU A 11 -6.38 -12.40 -7.43
N ASP A 12 -7.26 -13.08 -8.15
CA ASP A 12 -7.07 -14.48 -8.54
C ASP A 12 -5.77 -14.67 -9.34
N ALA A 13 -5.46 -13.75 -10.26
CA ALA A 13 -4.22 -13.79 -11.05
C ALA A 13 -2.96 -13.56 -10.21
N LEU A 14 -3.02 -12.68 -9.19
CA LEU A 14 -1.93 -12.50 -8.24
C LEU A 14 -1.70 -13.75 -7.39
N LEU A 15 -2.78 -14.30 -6.81
CA LEU A 15 -2.67 -15.48 -5.94
C LEU A 15 -2.17 -16.72 -6.71
N ASP A 16 -2.64 -16.91 -7.95
CA ASP A 16 -2.13 -17.97 -8.83
C ASP A 16 -0.63 -17.82 -9.08
N PHE A 17 -0.16 -16.61 -9.35
CA PHE A 17 1.26 -16.33 -9.49
C PHE A 17 2.06 -16.64 -8.21
N LEU A 18 1.61 -16.17 -7.04
CA LEU A 18 2.28 -16.42 -5.78
C LEU A 18 2.36 -17.92 -5.46
N ASN A 19 1.28 -18.66 -5.71
CA ASN A 19 1.24 -20.11 -5.53
C ASN A 19 2.19 -20.84 -6.49
N LYS A 20 2.21 -20.48 -7.78
CA LYS A 20 3.12 -21.07 -8.79
C LYS A 20 4.59 -20.81 -8.49
N THR A 21 4.89 -19.73 -7.80
CA THR A 21 6.26 -19.37 -7.40
C THR A 21 6.61 -19.77 -5.97
N ASN A 22 5.75 -20.57 -5.31
CA ASN A 22 5.90 -21.02 -3.91
C ASN A 22 6.14 -19.85 -2.92
N GLN A 23 5.55 -18.69 -3.18
CA GLN A 23 5.59 -17.57 -2.25
C GLN A 23 4.55 -17.79 -1.14
N LYS A 24 5.00 -17.85 0.11
CA LYS A 24 4.08 -17.85 1.25
C LYS A 24 3.45 -16.47 1.41
N TYR A 25 2.16 -16.39 1.63
CA TYR A 25 1.45 -15.12 1.84
C TYR A 25 0.31 -15.27 2.83
N GLU A 26 -0.05 -14.16 3.45
CA GLU A 26 -1.33 -13.99 4.16
C GLU A 26 -2.18 -13.02 3.34
N LEU A 27 -3.49 -13.30 3.23
CA LEU A 27 -4.43 -12.47 2.47
C LEU A 27 -5.35 -11.71 3.42
N PHE A 28 -5.39 -10.40 3.27
CA PHE A 28 -6.30 -9.48 3.97
C PHE A 28 -7.23 -8.83 2.97
N GLU A 29 -8.46 -9.27 2.94
CA GLU A 29 -9.53 -8.62 2.18
C GLU A 29 -10.25 -7.61 3.07
N TYR A 30 -10.43 -6.40 2.57
CA TYR A 30 -11.09 -5.32 3.32
C TYR A 30 -12.46 -5.76 3.86
N GLY A 31 -12.67 -5.52 5.16
CA GLY A 31 -13.90 -5.90 5.86
C GLY A 31 -13.93 -7.35 6.38
N LYS A 32 -12.89 -8.16 6.13
CA LYS A 32 -12.79 -9.56 6.58
C LYS A 32 -11.69 -9.80 7.62
N TYR A 33 -11.13 -8.76 8.21
CA TYR A 33 -10.07 -8.82 9.23
C TYR A 33 -10.26 -7.70 10.25
N ASN A 34 -9.60 -7.79 11.39
CA ASN A 34 -9.44 -6.68 12.32
C ASN A 34 -8.03 -6.08 12.23
N ASN A 35 -7.89 -4.83 12.69
CA ASN A 35 -6.62 -4.09 12.59
C ASN A 35 -5.47 -4.78 13.36
N GLN A 36 -5.76 -5.49 14.45
CA GLN A 36 -4.74 -6.20 15.20
C GLN A 36 -4.13 -7.34 14.38
N GLN A 37 -4.96 -8.12 13.68
CA GLN A 37 -4.50 -9.19 12.79
C GLN A 37 -3.61 -8.64 11.67
N LEU A 38 -4.01 -7.52 11.05
CA LEU A 38 -3.21 -6.86 10.00
C LEU A 38 -1.84 -6.43 10.52
N LYS A 39 -1.78 -5.79 11.70
CA LYS A 39 -0.53 -5.35 12.33
C LYS A 39 0.38 -6.50 12.74
N GLU A 40 -0.18 -7.58 13.27
CA GLU A 40 0.59 -8.78 13.62
C GLU A 40 1.19 -9.46 12.40
N SER A 41 0.44 -9.54 11.31
CA SER A 41 0.94 -10.05 10.04
C SER A 41 2.02 -9.12 9.46
N ALA A 42 1.78 -7.82 9.45
CA ALA A 42 2.76 -6.85 8.95
C ALA A 42 4.11 -6.94 9.66
N LYS A 43 4.14 -7.26 10.96
CA LYS A 43 5.36 -7.46 11.75
C LYS A 43 6.09 -8.77 11.44
N LYS A 44 5.42 -9.75 10.86
CA LYS A 44 5.98 -11.09 10.55
C LYS A 44 6.38 -11.23 9.09
N CYS A 45 5.79 -10.44 8.20
CA CYS A 45 6.05 -10.49 6.77
C CYS A 45 7.31 -9.70 6.40
N SER A 46 7.96 -10.09 5.31
CA SER A 46 9.12 -9.36 4.79
C SER A 46 8.71 -8.13 3.99
N PHE A 47 7.57 -8.16 3.32
CA PHE A 47 6.99 -7.05 2.55
C PHE A 47 5.50 -7.26 2.32
N GLY A 48 4.80 -6.18 1.95
CA GLY A 48 3.39 -6.17 1.58
C GLY A 48 3.18 -6.02 0.08
N ILE A 49 2.12 -6.61 -0.44
CA ILE A 49 1.58 -6.27 -1.77
C ILE A 49 0.21 -5.64 -1.53
N ILE A 50 0.06 -4.39 -1.97
CA ILE A 50 -1.19 -3.64 -1.82
C ILE A 50 -1.87 -3.55 -3.18
N MET A 51 -3.13 -3.95 -3.22
CA MET A 51 -3.98 -3.80 -4.39
C MET A 51 -5.36 -3.31 -3.98
N SER A 52 -5.69 -2.09 -4.33
CA SER A 52 -7.00 -1.51 -4.06
C SER A 52 -7.50 -0.71 -5.26
N ARG A 53 -8.74 -0.25 -5.18
CA ARG A 53 -9.19 0.89 -5.98
C ARG A 53 -8.59 2.17 -5.40
N PRO A 54 -8.68 3.33 -6.10
CA PRO A 54 -8.22 4.61 -5.57
C PRO A 54 -8.71 4.86 -4.14
N GLU A 55 -7.80 5.29 -3.30
CA GLU A 55 -8.05 5.56 -1.89
C GLU A 55 -8.11 7.06 -1.64
N THR A 56 -8.90 7.48 -0.66
CA THR A 56 -8.90 8.87 -0.18
C THR A 56 -7.87 9.08 0.93
N GLN A 57 -7.81 8.17 1.88
CA GLN A 57 -6.93 8.22 3.06
C GLN A 57 -5.96 7.04 3.13
N GLY A 58 -6.44 5.82 2.81
CA GLY A 58 -5.60 4.63 2.83
C GLY A 58 -5.14 4.20 4.23
N PHE A 59 -5.97 4.33 5.27
CA PHE A 59 -5.57 4.02 6.64
C PHE A 59 -4.94 2.64 6.82
N GLY A 60 -5.49 1.60 6.20
CA GLY A 60 -4.91 0.25 6.28
C GLY A 60 -3.49 0.19 5.71
N ILE A 61 -3.20 0.95 4.67
CA ILE A 61 -1.87 1.06 4.07
C ILE A 61 -0.93 1.81 5.03
N GLN A 62 -1.40 2.91 5.62
CA GLN A 62 -0.62 3.68 6.60
C GLN A 62 -0.31 2.86 7.85
N GLU A 63 -1.24 2.02 8.31
CA GLU A 63 -1.02 1.08 9.42
C GLU A 63 0.06 0.03 9.09
N ILE A 64 0.09 -0.48 7.86
CA ILE A 64 1.12 -1.40 7.37
C ILE A 64 2.49 -0.68 7.32
N MET A 65 2.53 0.54 6.77
CA MET A 65 3.74 1.37 6.72
C MET A 65 4.25 1.72 8.12
N ALA A 66 3.36 1.99 9.08
CA ALA A 66 3.72 2.25 10.47
C ALA A 66 4.38 1.03 11.16
N CYS A 67 4.15 -0.18 10.67
CA CYS A 67 4.89 -1.38 11.08
C CYS A 67 6.26 -1.50 10.39
N ASN A 68 6.68 -0.51 9.65
CA ASN A 68 7.91 -0.46 8.84
C ASN A 68 7.99 -1.57 7.78
N LEU A 69 6.85 -2.02 7.26
CA LEU A 69 6.80 -3.06 6.24
C LEU A 69 6.92 -2.43 4.84
N PRO A 70 7.99 -2.72 4.07
CA PRO A 70 8.11 -2.28 2.68
C PRO A 70 6.96 -2.80 1.81
N ILE A 71 6.52 -2.00 0.85
CA ILE A 71 5.30 -2.28 0.08
C ILE A 71 5.58 -2.26 -1.42
N ILE A 72 4.99 -3.20 -2.15
CA ILE A 72 4.75 -3.08 -3.58
C ILE A 72 3.27 -2.67 -3.76
N GLY A 73 3.04 -1.45 -4.21
CA GLY A 73 1.72 -0.96 -4.59
C GLY A 73 1.38 -1.38 -6.03
N TRP A 74 0.43 -2.30 -6.21
CA TRP A 74 -0.11 -2.55 -7.54
C TRP A 74 -1.24 -1.58 -7.81
N ASP A 75 -0.88 -0.42 -8.35
CA ASP A 75 -1.77 0.71 -8.57
C ASP A 75 -2.65 0.54 -9.81
N LYS A 76 -3.75 1.25 -9.82
CA LYS A 76 -4.65 1.36 -10.97
C LYS A 76 -5.15 2.79 -11.04
N THR A 77 -4.51 3.59 -11.87
CA THR A 77 -4.71 5.04 -11.93
C THR A 77 -6.10 5.46 -12.43
N VAL A 78 -6.77 4.59 -13.19
CA VAL A 78 -8.13 4.83 -13.69
C VAL A 78 -9.04 3.67 -13.31
N ASN A 79 -10.17 3.98 -12.71
CA ASN A 79 -11.21 3.02 -12.39
C ASN A 79 -12.50 3.40 -13.07
N HIS A 80 -13.08 2.44 -13.78
CA HIS A 80 -14.35 2.61 -14.48
C HIS A 80 -15.51 2.14 -13.58
N TYR A 81 -16.53 2.98 -13.46
CA TYR A 81 -17.78 2.69 -12.78
C TYR A 81 -18.90 3.01 -13.76
N GLU A 82 -19.72 2.06 -14.14
CA GLU A 82 -20.85 2.17 -15.09
C GLU A 82 -20.80 3.37 -16.06
N HIS A 83 -20.99 4.60 -15.54
CA HIS A 83 -21.03 5.84 -16.33
C HIS A 83 -19.91 6.83 -15.96
N LEU A 84 -18.97 6.47 -15.06
CA LEU A 84 -17.97 7.38 -14.53
C LEU A 84 -16.59 6.73 -14.53
N SER A 85 -15.60 7.47 -14.99
CA SER A 85 -14.19 7.12 -14.83
C SER A 85 -13.56 8.03 -13.78
N LEU A 86 -13.05 7.42 -12.71
CA LEU A 86 -12.35 8.14 -11.65
C LEU A 86 -10.86 7.86 -11.76
N SER A 87 -10.05 8.93 -11.79
CA SER A 87 -8.60 8.83 -11.63
C SER A 87 -8.21 9.00 -10.17
N GLY A 88 -7.16 8.28 -9.78
CA GLY A 88 -6.65 8.31 -8.41
C GLY A 88 -5.57 7.25 -8.23
N THR A 89 -5.03 7.14 -7.03
CA THR A 89 -4.00 6.16 -6.70
C THR A 89 -4.42 5.22 -5.58
N THR A 90 -3.93 4.00 -5.62
CA THR A 90 -4.02 3.02 -4.53
C THR A 90 -3.23 3.49 -3.31
N VAL A 91 -2.11 4.19 -3.53
CA VAL A 91 -1.17 4.62 -2.48
C VAL A 91 -1.21 6.13 -2.31
N THR A 92 -1.95 6.61 -1.31
CA THR A 92 -2.31 8.02 -1.14
C THR A 92 -1.22 8.89 -0.52
N SER A 93 -0.40 8.35 0.35
CA SER A 93 0.74 9.03 0.97
C SER A 93 1.96 8.18 0.73
N TRP A 94 2.89 8.65 -0.10
CA TRP A 94 3.95 7.82 -0.64
C TRP A 94 5.20 8.61 -0.96
N ASP A 95 6.35 8.02 -0.68
CA ASP A 95 7.65 8.38 -1.25
C ASP A 95 8.48 7.11 -1.52
N ASN A 96 9.67 7.28 -2.06
CA ASN A 96 10.54 6.16 -2.44
C ASN A 96 11.01 5.31 -1.25
N ASN A 97 10.86 5.78 -0.01
CA ASN A 97 11.16 4.98 1.19
C ASN A 97 10.08 3.94 1.47
N CYS A 98 8.88 4.10 0.92
CA CYS A 98 7.77 3.19 1.19
C CYS A 98 7.89 1.87 0.42
N GLY A 99 8.55 1.88 -0.73
CA GLY A 99 8.69 0.71 -1.62
C GLY A 99 8.55 1.07 -3.09
N GLU A 100 7.91 0.19 -3.87
CA GLU A 100 7.77 0.33 -5.32
C GLU A 100 6.30 0.40 -5.75
N ILE A 101 6.02 1.11 -6.84
CA ILE A 101 4.69 1.15 -7.47
C ILE A 101 4.78 0.46 -8.84
N VAL A 102 3.82 -0.41 -9.11
CA VAL A 102 3.64 -1.08 -10.40
C VAL A 102 2.19 -0.91 -10.85
N TYR A 103 1.97 -0.91 -12.13
CA TYR A 103 0.65 -0.72 -12.72
C TYR A 103 0.08 -2.00 -13.33
N GLU A 104 0.96 -2.92 -13.71
CA GLU A 104 0.60 -4.17 -14.36
C GLU A 104 1.14 -5.39 -13.60
N LEU A 105 0.40 -6.49 -13.64
CA LEU A 105 0.80 -7.75 -12.99
C LEU A 105 2.16 -8.26 -13.50
N HIS A 106 2.47 -8.04 -14.78
CA HIS A 106 3.75 -8.49 -15.33
C HIS A 106 4.93 -7.71 -14.78
N GLU A 107 4.75 -6.43 -14.41
CA GLU A 107 5.77 -5.61 -13.74
C GLU A 107 6.02 -6.13 -12.33
N LEU A 108 4.94 -6.41 -11.56
CA LEU A 108 5.04 -7.02 -10.24
C LEU A 108 5.82 -8.33 -10.29
N LYS A 109 5.53 -9.20 -11.25
CA LYS A 109 6.26 -10.46 -11.46
C LYS A 109 7.75 -10.25 -11.71
N LYS A 110 8.12 -9.20 -12.42
CA LYS A 110 9.53 -8.88 -12.70
C LYS A 110 10.26 -8.35 -11.48
N ILE A 111 9.63 -7.47 -10.70
CA ILE A 111 10.32 -6.77 -9.62
C ILE A 111 10.35 -7.54 -8.30
N ILE A 112 9.45 -8.51 -8.08
CA ILE A 112 9.27 -9.14 -6.76
C ILE A 112 10.58 -9.75 -6.19
N ASN A 113 11.44 -10.34 -7.04
CA ASN A 113 12.70 -10.91 -6.59
C ASN A 113 13.74 -9.84 -6.28
N SER A 114 13.89 -8.82 -7.12
CA SER A 114 14.80 -7.70 -6.86
C SER A 114 14.35 -6.91 -5.63
N PHE A 115 13.05 -6.71 -5.46
CA PHE A 115 12.47 -6.07 -4.28
C PHE A 115 12.83 -6.83 -3.00
N LYS A 116 12.66 -8.15 -2.98
CA LYS A 116 13.02 -9.00 -1.83
C LYS A 116 14.51 -8.92 -1.46
N ASN A 117 15.38 -8.74 -2.44
CA ASN A 117 16.82 -8.63 -2.20
C ASN A 117 17.24 -7.23 -1.70
N ASN A 118 16.37 -6.23 -1.83
CA ASN A 118 16.66 -4.82 -1.55
C ASN A 118 15.75 -4.22 -0.46
N LEU A 119 15.14 -5.04 0.39
CA LEU A 119 14.20 -4.58 1.43
C LEU A 119 14.82 -3.56 2.39
N ASN A 120 16.13 -3.63 2.61
CA ASN A 120 16.88 -2.70 3.46
C ASN A 120 16.99 -1.28 2.88
N LEU A 121 16.63 -1.06 1.63
CA LEU A 121 16.58 0.27 1.01
C LEU A 121 15.32 1.05 1.40
N TYR A 122 14.30 0.37 1.96
CA TYR A 122 13.03 0.97 2.28
C TYR A 122 12.86 1.16 3.79
N ASN A 123 12.22 2.26 4.15
CA ASN A 123 11.89 2.60 5.56
C ASN A 123 10.55 3.35 5.59
N PRO A 124 9.42 2.65 5.34
CA PRO A 124 8.11 3.28 5.33
C PRO A 124 7.69 3.83 6.69
N GLY A 125 8.21 3.28 7.79
CA GLY A 125 7.99 3.83 9.12
C GLY A 125 8.51 5.26 9.28
N SER A 126 9.65 5.57 8.66
CA SER A 126 10.18 6.95 8.61
C SER A 126 9.26 7.89 7.86
N HIS A 127 8.69 7.45 6.73
CA HIS A 127 7.69 8.23 6.00
C HIS A 127 6.47 8.56 6.87
N VAL A 128 5.94 7.58 7.60
CA VAL A 128 4.80 7.77 8.52
C VAL A 128 5.15 8.78 9.62
N LEU A 129 6.31 8.63 10.28
CA LEU A 129 6.75 9.53 11.35
C LEU A 129 6.92 10.97 10.88
N ASN A 130 7.43 11.17 9.67
CA ASN A 130 7.72 12.48 9.13
C ASN A 130 6.50 13.19 8.50
N ASN A 131 5.45 12.45 8.13
CA ASN A 131 4.36 13.02 7.33
C ASN A 131 2.96 12.79 7.92
N LEU A 132 2.74 11.72 8.71
CA LEU A 132 1.39 11.24 9.05
C LEU A 132 1.10 11.24 10.56
N THR A 133 1.96 11.84 11.37
CA THR A 133 1.72 11.96 12.81
C THR A 133 0.83 13.15 13.14
N PHE A 134 0.23 13.12 14.32
CA PHE A 134 -0.58 14.22 14.84
C PHE A 134 0.23 15.51 15.01
N GLU A 135 1.49 15.40 15.40
CA GLU A 135 2.41 16.52 15.51
C GLU A 135 2.60 17.20 14.15
N LYS A 136 2.83 16.40 13.11
CA LYS A 136 3.02 16.91 11.75
C LYS A 136 1.77 17.56 11.19
N PHE A 137 0.61 16.96 11.46
CA PHE A 137 -0.68 17.57 11.12
C PHE A 137 -0.85 18.94 11.79
N ASN A 138 -0.54 19.07 13.09
CA ASN A 138 -0.61 20.33 13.81
C ASN A 138 0.38 21.39 13.28
N GLU A 139 1.60 21.00 12.92
CA GLU A 139 2.56 21.89 12.30
C GLU A 139 2.02 22.45 10.97
N ASN A 140 1.47 21.59 10.12
CA ASN A 140 0.89 21.98 8.84
C ASN A 140 -0.32 22.91 9.02
N LEU A 141 -1.19 22.64 9.97
CA LEU A 141 -2.28 23.55 10.31
C LEU A 141 -1.79 24.93 10.76
N LYS A 142 -0.83 24.98 11.68
CA LYS A 142 -0.25 26.25 12.14
C LYS A 142 0.36 27.04 10.98
N PHE A 143 1.02 26.39 10.03
CA PHE A 143 1.56 27.02 8.86
C PHE A 143 0.46 27.63 7.97
N LEU A 144 -0.63 26.88 7.71
CA LEU A 144 -1.76 27.35 6.90
C LEU A 144 -2.46 28.55 7.52
N PHE A 145 -2.58 28.62 8.84
CA PHE A 145 -3.20 29.76 9.53
C PHE A 145 -2.26 30.97 9.63
N LYS A 146 -0.96 30.77 9.78
CA LYS A 146 0.02 31.88 9.82
C LYS A 146 0.21 32.55 8.47
N SER A 147 0.05 31.83 7.38
CA SER A 147 0.21 32.36 6.01
C SER A 147 -0.99 33.18 5.51
N LYS A 148 -2.05 33.33 6.33
CA LYS A 148 -3.26 34.10 5.99
C LYS A 148 -3.44 35.37 6.84
N ILE A 149 -2.45 35.74 7.66
CA ILE A 149 -2.35 36.99 8.40
C ILE A 149 -1.16 37.80 7.85
#